data_619daf242c0aa2bd651924999215cd9c
#
_entry.id   619daf242c0aa2bd651924999215cd9c
#
_cell.length_a   1.000
_cell.length_b   1.000
_cell.length_c   1.000
_cell.angle_alpha   90.00
_cell.angle_beta   90.00
_cell.angle_gamma   90.00
#
_symmetry.space_group_name_H-M   'P 1'
#
loop_
_entity.id
_entity.type
_entity.pdbx_description
1 polymer ?
#
loop_
_entity_poly.entity_id
_entity_poly.type
_entity_poly.pdbx_seq_one_letter_code
_entity_poly.pdbx_strand_id
1 'polypeptide(L)'
;GCYDTLALNYDALVNSYDASCIYPIQGCTDVSAYNFDSLAVLSDGSCFYDTDCIGSTLLSVNVNAAYTEYLTQSISWEFEGFEGNAGEEKLICVQPGCHTFTMSTFTGPGWLGDVTATITTVDGEQLLYATLDDGFNGTIEVDVASDCDFVYGCTNPTAFNYNVLA
;
A
#
# COMPACT_ATOMS: atom_id res chain seq x y z
N GLY A 1 -21.03 7.73 32.38
CA GLY A 1 -21.52 8.15 31.07
C GLY A 1 -20.52 9.03 30.33
N CYS A 2 -20.86 9.43 29.13
CA CYS A 2 -19.99 10.23 28.26
C CYS A 2 -20.39 11.71 28.29
N TYR A 3 -19.47 12.59 28.67
CA TYR A 3 -19.65 14.04 28.64
C TYR A 3 -18.88 14.74 27.51
N ASP A 4 -18.23 13.97 26.64
CA ASP A 4 -17.56 14.50 25.45
C ASP A 4 -18.58 14.80 24.34
N THR A 5 -18.66 16.05 23.91
CA THR A 5 -19.60 16.52 22.90
C THR A 5 -19.33 15.96 21.49
N LEU A 6 -18.15 15.37 21.26
CA LEU A 6 -17.79 14.72 19.99
C LEU A 6 -18.24 13.25 19.93
N ALA A 7 -18.65 12.68 21.07
CA ALA A 7 -19.09 11.29 21.11
C ALA A 7 -20.55 11.14 20.67
N LEU A 8 -20.88 10.02 20.03
CA LEU A 8 -22.25 9.67 19.58
C LEU A 8 -23.21 9.50 20.75
N ASN A 9 -22.72 9.13 21.92
CA ASN A 9 -23.50 8.90 23.13
C ASN A 9 -23.26 10.00 24.19
N TYR A 10 -23.03 11.24 23.72
CA TYR A 10 -22.94 12.41 24.61
C TYR A 10 -24.18 12.59 25.45
N ASP A 11 -24.01 12.81 26.75
CA ASP A 11 -25.09 13.13 27.68
C ASP A 11 -24.67 14.30 28.59
N ALA A 12 -25.33 15.46 28.42
CA ALA A 12 -25.07 16.67 29.16
C ALA A 12 -25.34 16.58 30.66
N LEU A 13 -26.06 15.56 31.11
CA LEU A 13 -26.40 15.36 32.54
C LEU A 13 -25.37 14.52 33.29
N VAL A 14 -24.41 13.95 32.56
CA VAL A 14 -23.34 13.13 33.15
C VAL A 14 -22.35 14.00 33.90
N ASN A 15 -22.12 13.66 35.16
CA ASN A 15 -21.16 14.31 36.05
C ASN A 15 -19.97 13.44 36.47
N SER A 16 -19.92 12.22 35.95
CA SER A 16 -18.83 11.26 36.18
C SER A 16 -18.49 10.49 34.90
N TYR A 17 -17.21 10.56 34.52
CA TYR A 17 -16.66 9.84 33.35
C TYR A 17 -16.40 8.37 33.70
N ASP A 18 -16.89 7.46 32.85
CA ASP A 18 -16.73 6.00 33.00
C ASP A 18 -16.11 5.34 31.78
N ALA A 19 -15.47 6.11 30.91
CA ALA A 19 -14.86 5.66 29.64
C ALA A 19 -15.88 5.02 28.64
N SER A 20 -17.17 5.36 28.76
CA SER A 20 -18.21 4.81 27.87
C SER A 20 -18.44 5.63 26.59
N CYS A 21 -17.57 6.60 26.26
CA CYS A 21 -17.70 7.40 25.05
C CYS A 21 -17.55 6.55 23.80
N ILE A 22 -18.50 6.69 22.88
CA ILE A 22 -18.48 6.04 21.56
C ILE A 22 -18.27 7.13 20.51
N TYR A 23 -17.20 7.01 19.74
CA TYR A 23 -16.87 7.97 18.69
C TYR A 23 -17.29 7.47 17.31
N PRO A 24 -17.65 8.37 16.38
CA PRO A 24 -17.94 7.98 15.01
C PRO A 24 -16.69 7.42 14.34
N ILE A 25 -16.85 6.32 13.60
CA ILE A 25 -15.82 5.79 12.73
C ILE A 25 -15.72 6.71 11.52
N GLN A 26 -14.51 7.21 11.25
CA GLN A 26 -14.21 8.04 10.10
C GLN A 26 -13.65 7.18 8.97
N GLY A 27 -13.97 7.53 7.73
CA GLY A 27 -13.53 6.84 6.54
C GLY A 27 -14.31 7.28 5.31
N CYS A 28 -14.09 6.61 4.18
CA CYS A 28 -14.86 6.87 2.98
C CYS A 28 -16.29 6.31 3.10
N THR A 29 -17.29 7.19 3.03
CA THR A 29 -18.71 6.83 3.12
C THR A 29 -19.42 6.69 1.77
N ASP A 30 -18.72 6.90 0.64
CA ASP A 30 -19.26 6.79 -0.70
C ASP A 30 -19.11 5.36 -1.23
N VAL A 31 -20.24 4.69 -1.49
CA VAL A 31 -20.30 3.29 -1.98
C VAL A 31 -19.69 3.11 -3.38
N SER A 32 -19.46 4.20 -4.13
CA SER A 32 -18.82 4.14 -5.44
C SER A 32 -17.30 4.26 -5.39
N ALA A 33 -16.73 4.56 -4.22
CA ALA A 33 -15.30 4.64 -4.04
C ALA A 33 -14.68 3.25 -3.81
N TYR A 34 -13.45 3.03 -4.28
CA TYR A 34 -12.73 1.78 -4.07
C TYR A 34 -12.45 1.47 -2.61
N ASN A 35 -12.21 2.50 -1.81
CA ASN A 35 -11.95 2.38 -0.38
C ASN A 35 -13.19 2.68 0.49
N PHE A 36 -14.40 2.37 -0.02
CA PHE A 36 -15.63 2.48 0.76
C PHE A 36 -15.54 1.68 2.05
N ASP A 37 -15.75 2.34 3.18
CA ASP A 37 -15.85 1.69 4.50
C ASP A 37 -17.30 1.66 4.97
N SER A 38 -17.88 0.47 4.98
CA SER A 38 -19.28 0.27 5.41
C SER A 38 -19.51 0.56 6.91
N LEU A 39 -18.44 0.67 7.70
CA LEU A 39 -18.50 0.99 9.13
C LEU A 39 -18.32 2.50 9.37
N ALA A 40 -17.80 3.24 8.41
CA ALA A 40 -17.65 4.69 8.51
C ALA A 40 -19.02 5.38 8.52
N VAL A 41 -19.24 6.24 9.51
CA VAL A 41 -20.45 7.07 9.65
C VAL A 41 -20.16 8.55 9.42
N LEU A 42 -18.88 8.90 9.33
CA LEU A 42 -18.43 10.26 9.06
C LEU A 42 -17.33 10.23 7.99
N SER A 43 -17.60 10.94 6.87
CA SER A 43 -16.59 11.05 5.80
C SER A 43 -15.40 11.88 6.28
N ASP A 44 -14.20 11.37 6.08
CA ASP A 44 -12.92 12.04 6.33
C ASP A 44 -12.31 12.63 5.04
N GLY A 45 -13.00 12.48 3.89
CA GLY A 45 -12.52 12.91 2.58
C GLY A 45 -11.52 11.97 1.93
N SER A 46 -11.33 10.78 2.48
CA SER A 46 -10.37 9.77 1.97
C SER A 46 -10.87 8.98 0.77
N CYS A 47 -12.09 9.24 0.26
CA CYS A 47 -12.65 8.51 -0.86
C CYS A 47 -11.74 8.56 -2.08
N PHE A 48 -11.47 7.39 -2.67
CA PHE A 48 -10.63 7.22 -3.85
C PHE A 48 -11.44 6.60 -5.00
N TYR A 49 -11.35 7.19 -6.18
CA TYR A 49 -12.16 6.82 -7.35
C TYR A 49 -11.28 6.48 -8.56
N ASP A 50 -11.82 5.73 -9.50
CA ASP A 50 -11.15 5.41 -10.78
C ASP A 50 -10.73 6.68 -11.56
N THR A 51 -11.52 7.75 -11.45
CA THR A 51 -11.22 9.04 -12.10
C THR A 51 -9.98 9.73 -11.57
N ASP A 52 -9.47 9.32 -10.41
CA ASP A 52 -8.25 9.87 -9.82
C ASP A 52 -6.99 9.34 -10.55
N CYS A 53 -7.11 8.20 -11.26
CA CYS A 53 -6.04 7.53 -12.01
C CYS A 53 -6.16 7.68 -13.53
N ILE A 54 -6.56 8.83 -14.06
CA ILE A 54 -6.70 9.03 -15.52
C ILE A 54 -5.37 8.78 -16.22
N GLY A 55 -5.31 7.74 -17.09
CA GLY A 55 -4.11 7.34 -17.82
C GLY A 55 -3.07 6.57 -17.01
N SER A 56 -3.42 6.15 -15.80
CA SER A 56 -2.63 5.32 -14.90
C SER A 56 -3.43 4.10 -14.48
N THR A 57 -2.77 3.12 -13.90
CA THR A 57 -3.40 1.96 -13.28
C THR A 57 -3.53 2.19 -11.78
N LEU A 58 -4.73 1.99 -11.23
CA LEU A 58 -4.95 2.01 -9.80
C LEU A 58 -4.48 0.69 -9.19
N LEU A 59 -3.57 0.79 -8.24
CA LEU A 59 -2.98 -0.34 -7.55
C LEU A 59 -3.23 -0.26 -6.05
N SER A 60 -3.48 -1.40 -5.42
CA SER A 60 -3.37 -1.59 -3.98
C SER A 60 -2.00 -2.16 -3.65
N VAL A 61 -1.23 -1.44 -2.84
CA VAL A 61 0.02 -1.88 -2.25
C VAL A 61 -0.23 -2.23 -0.79
N ASN A 62 -0.07 -3.48 -0.44
CA ASN A 62 -0.28 -4.00 0.90
C ASN A 62 0.97 -4.74 1.39
N VAL A 63 1.46 -4.38 2.57
CA VAL A 63 2.45 -5.18 3.29
C VAL A 63 1.81 -5.64 4.58
N ASN A 64 1.65 -6.96 4.74
CA ASN A 64 0.93 -7.51 5.89
C ASN A 64 1.64 -7.18 7.21
N ALA A 65 0.88 -7.17 8.32
CA ALA A 65 1.43 -6.87 9.63
C ALA A 65 2.35 -7.98 10.12
N ALA A 66 3.47 -7.59 10.74
CA ALA A 66 4.36 -8.50 11.45
C ALA A 66 3.74 -8.96 12.79
N TYR A 67 4.30 -10.01 13.40
CA TYR A 67 3.81 -10.57 14.67
C TYR A 67 3.83 -9.60 15.85
N THR A 68 4.72 -8.63 15.83
CA THR A 68 4.88 -7.67 16.93
C THR A 68 4.92 -6.25 16.38
N GLU A 69 4.44 -5.30 17.16
CA GLU A 69 4.48 -3.88 16.82
C GLU A 69 5.93 -3.39 16.52
N TYR A 70 6.92 -3.91 17.26
CA TYR A 70 8.33 -3.60 17.02
C TYR A 70 8.81 -4.01 15.62
N LEU A 71 8.46 -5.22 15.17
CA LEU A 71 8.80 -5.70 13.82
C LEU A 71 8.02 -4.92 12.75
N THR A 72 6.75 -4.65 12.99
CA THR A 72 5.92 -3.84 12.08
C THR A 72 6.54 -2.46 11.82
N GLN A 73 7.02 -1.79 12.85
CA GLN A 73 7.68 -0.48 12.73
C GLN A 73 9.08 -0.53 12.11
N SER A 74 9.75 -1.69 12.15
CA SER A 74 11.07 -1.87 11.56
C SER A 74 11.06 -2.15 10.07
N ILE A 75 9.91 -2.49 9.52
CA ILE A 75 9.70 -2.87 8.12
C ILE A 75 9.10 -1.68 7.37
N SER A 76 9.77 -1.30 6.29
CA SER A 76 9.31 -0.23 5.41
C SER A 76 9.45 -0.61 3.95
N TRP A 77 8.68 0.05 3.11
CA TRP A 77 8.70 -0.11 1.67
C TRP A 77 8.58 1.25 0.97
N GLU A 78 9.05 1.31 -0.26
CA GLU A 78 8.89 2.46 -1.15
C GLU A 78 8.51 1.97 -2.55
N PHE A 79 7.55 2.66 -3.18
CA PHE A 79 7.09 2.40 -4.54
C PHE A 79 6.57 3.70 -5.16
N GLU A 80 7.15 4.14 -6.27
CA GLU A 80 6.76 5.35 -7.01
C GLU A 80 6.65 6.62 -6.15
N GLY A 81 7.57 6.78 -5.20
CA GLY A 81 7.60 7.93 -4.29
C GLY A 81 6.61 7.84 -3.13
N PHE A 82 5.86 6.75 -3.03
CA PHE A 82 5.03 6.43 -1.86
C PHE A 82 5.81 5.52 -0.92
N GLU A 83 5.74 5.83 0.35
CA GLU A 83 6.38 5.05 1.42
C GLU A 83 5.33 4.51 2.38
N GLY A 84 5.60 3.35 2.98
CA GLY A 84 4.74 2.76 3.99
C GLY A 84 5.48 1.76 4.88
N ASN A 85 4.78 1.29 5.90
CA ASN A 85 5.27 0.29 6.85
C ASN A 85 4.46 -1.01 6.71
N ALA A 86 4.90 -2.07 7.40
CA ALA A 86 4.10 -3.27 7.51
C ALA A 86 2.76 -2.97 8.22
N GLY A 87 1.70 -3.67 7.80
CA GLY A 87 0.34 -3.46 8.31
C GLY A 87 -0.41 -2.31 7.63
N GLU A 88 0.19 -1.65 6.63
CA GLU A 88 -0.44 -0.57 5.87
C GLU A 88 -0.84 -1.05 4.47
N GLU A 89 -1.99 -0.57 4.01
CA GLU A 89 -2.45 -0.68 2.64
C GLU A 89 -2.57 0.72 2.04
N LYS A 90 -2.07 0.90 0.82
CA LYS A 90 -2.17 2.17 0.09
C LYS A 90 -2.70 1.95 -1.31
N LEU A 91 -3.65 2.81 -1.71
CA LEU A 91 -4.11 2.93 -3.08
C LEU A 91 -3.30 4.00 -3.79
N ILE A 92 -2.68 3.66 -4.90
CA ILE A 92 -1.82 4.55 -5.67
C ILE A 92 -2.10 4.43 -7.17
N CYS A 93 -1.96 5.53 -7.90
CA CYS A 93 -2.04 5.55 -9.35
C CYS A 93 -0.64 5.45 -9.94
N VAL A 94 -0.38 4.43 -10.73
CA VAL A 94 0.93 4.18 -11.34
C VAL A 94 0.79 4.18 -12.87
N GLN A 95 1.68 4.90 -13.56
CA GLN A 95 1.70 4.91 -15.02
C GLN A 95 2.06 3.51 -15.56
N PRO A 96 1.59 3.12 -16.75
CA PRO A 96 2.09 1.92 -17.40
C PRO A 96 3.60 1.95 -17.56
N GLY A 97 4.30 0.87 -17.21
CA GLY A 97 5.75 0.79 -17.27
C GLY A 97 6.34 -0.21 -16.30
N CYS A 98 7.67 -0.24 -16.28
CA CYS A 98 8.46 -1.03 -15.35
C CYS A 98 8.87 -0.16 -14.17
N HIS A 99 8.55 -0.60 -12.98
CA HIS A 99 8.73 0.16 -11.76
C HIS A 99 9.48 -0.67 -10.73
N THR A 100 10.22 -0.02 -9.85
CA THR A 100 11.00 -0.69 -8.81
C THR A 100 10.28 -0.59 -7.46
N PHE A 101 9.94 -1.73 -6.87
CA PHE A 101 9.49 -1.82 -5.49
C PHE A 101 10.68 -2.06 -4.57
N THR A 102 10.84 -1.21 -3.56
CA THR A 102 11.95 -1.27 -2.60
C THR A 102 11.44 -1.76 -1.24
N MET A 103 12.12 -2.75 -0.70
CA MET A 103 11.88 -3.33 0.63
C MET A 103 13.03 -2.96 1.57
N SER A 104 12.72 -2.59 2.80
CA SER A 104 13.73 -2.22 3.80
C SER A 104 13.38 -2.73 5.19
N THR A 105 14.40 -2.97 6.01
CA THR A 105 14.25 -3.28 7.43
C THR A 105 15.43 -2.74 8.24
N PHE A 106 15.17 -2.33 9.49
CA PHE A 106 16.20 -1.91 10.44
C PHE A 106 16.73 -3.09 11.30
N THR A 107 16.04 -4.20 11.31
CA THR A 107 16.37 -5.40 12.08
C THR A 107 16.61 -6.56 11.13
N GLY A 108 17.79 -6.63 10.50
CA GLY A 108 18.11 -7.70 9.54
C GLY A 108 18.26 -9.05 10.21
N PRO A 109 18.28 -10.20 9.54
CA PRO A 109 18.31 -10.39 8.10
C PRO A 109 16.90 -10.51 7.52
N GLY A 110 16.52 -9.61 6.63
CA GLY A 110 15.25 -9.65 5.90
C GLY A 110 14.01 -9.29 6.72
N TRP A 111 12.84 -9.52 6.14
CA TRP A 111 11.55 -9.36 6.78
C TRP A 111 11.21 -10.63 7.54
N LEU A 112 11.20 -10.54 8.84
CA LEU A 112 10.91 -11.68 9.72
C LEU A 112 9.40 -11.91 9.83
N GLY A 113 9.02 -13.17 10.03
CA GLY A 113 7.68 -13.49 10.50
C GLY A 113 6.61 -13.54 9.42
N ASP A 114 6.89 -14.11 8.25
CA ASP A 114 5.95 -14.27 7.14
C ASP A 114 5.41 -12.93 6.60
N VAL A 115 6.17 -11.85 6.75
CA VAL A 115 5.81 -10.55 6.18
C VAL A 115 6.04 -10.56 4.67
N THR A 116 5.00 -10.23 3.94
CA THR A 116 5.00 -10.19 2.48
C THR A 116 4.40 -8.90 1.97
N ALA A 117 4.96 -8.40 0.88
CA ALA A 117 4.37 -7.35 0.07
C ALA A 117 3.51 -7.95 -1.03
N THR A 118 2.37 -7.37 -1.26
CA THR A 118 1.51 -7.65 -2.41
C THR A 118 1.15 -6.36 -3.12
N ILE A 119 1.23 -6.37 -4.44
CA ILE A 119 0.68 -5.30 -5.29
C ILE A 119 -0.37 -5.95 -6.18
N THR A 120 -1.58 -5.42 -6.14
CA THR A 120 -2.71 -5.90 -6.94
C THR A 120 -3.38 -4.77 -7.67
N THR A 121 -3.92 -5.05 -8.85
CA THR A 121 -4.87 -4.16 -9.50
C THR A 121 -6.21 -4.21 -8.78
N VAL A 122 -7.07 -3.22 -8.98
CA VAL A 122 -8.42 -3.21 -8.42
C VAL A 122 -9.30 -4.34 -8.94
N ASP A 123 -8.98 -4.88 -10.11
CA ASP A 123 -9.66 -6.05 -10.69
C ASP A 123 -9.17 -7.38 -10.09
N GLY A 124 -8.19 -7.31 -9.17
CA GLY A 124 -7.67 -8.46 -8.43
C GLY A 124 -6.50 -9.18 -9.11
N GLU A 125 -5.92 -8.64 -10.17
CA GLU A 125 -4.67 -9.15 -10.74
C GLU A 125 -3.51 -8.88 -9.79
N GLN A 126 -2.74 -9.90 -9.46
CA GLN A 126 -1.57 -9.78 -8.59
C GLN A 126 -0.32 -9.52 -9.44
N LEU A 127 0.25 -8.32 -9.30
CA LEU A 127 1.47 -7.90 -10.00
C LEU A 127 2.74 -8.22 -9.21
N LEU A 128 2.66 -8.22 -7.87
CA LEU A 128 3.77 -8.54 -6.99
C LEU A 128 3.30 -9.41 -5.82
N TYR A 129 4.12 -10.42 -5.49
CA TYR A 129 4.12 -11.12 -4.21
C TYR A 129 5.57 -11.37 -3.82
N ALA A 130 6.06 -10.68 -2.80
CA ALA A 130 7.47 -10.72 -2.43
C ALA A 130 7.69 -10.57 -0.93
N THR A 131 8.85 -11.05 -0.47
CA THR A 131 9.39 -10.79 0.86
C THR A 131 10.87 -10.45 0.75
N LEU A 132 11.42 -9.85 1.76
CA LEU A 132 12.86 -9.63 1.89
C LEU A 132 13.44 -10.80 2.70
N ASP A 133 14.02 -11.79 2.01
CA ASP A 133 14.52 -13.03 2.65
C ASP A 133 15.80 -12.80 3.44
N ASP A 134 16.66 -11.86 3.02
CA ASP A 134 17.94 -11.57 3.67
C ASP A 134 18.36 -10.10 3.44
N GLY A 135 19.27 -9.61 4.31
CA GLY A 135 19.79 -8.26 4.22
C GLY A 135 18.87 -7.18 4.79
N PHE A 136 19.25 -5.93 4.62
CA PHE A 136 18.52 -4.77 5.13
C PHE A 136 17.66 -4.08 4.06
N ASN A 137 17.96 -4.32 2.80
CA ASN A 137 17.24 -3.75 1.66
C ASN A 137 17.19 -4.75 0.51
N GLY A 138 16.11 -4.70 -0.25
CA GLY A 138 15.92 -5.44 -1.49
C GLY A 138 15.06 -4.65 -2.46
N THR A 139 15.22 -4.94 -3.75
CA THR A 139 14.42 -4.35 -4.82
C THR A 139 13.88 -5.42 -5.73
N ILE A 140 12.70 -5.17 -6.28
CA ILE A 140 12.08 -6.05 -7.28
C ILE A 140 11.37 -5.20 -8.33
N GLU A 141 11.46 -5.63 -9.58
CA GLU A 141 10.74 -4.96 -10.68
C GLU A 141 9.27 -5.40 -10.70
N VAL A 142 8.41 -4.40 -10.90
CA VAL A 142 6.94 -4.55 -11.00
C VAL A 142 6.51 -4.07 -12.37
N ASP A 143 5.85 -4.93 -13.11
CA ASP A 143 5.27 -4.63 -14.41
C ASP A 143 3.84 -4.11 -14.24
N VAL A 144 3.61 -2.87 -14.65
CA VAL A 144 2.28 -2.24 -14.60
C VAL A 144 1.78 -1.99 -16.01
N ALA A 145 0.85 -2.85 -16.46
CA ALA A 145 0.20 -2.76 -17.78
C ALA A 145 1.19 -2.62 -18.96
N SER A 146 2.40 -3.17 -18.82
CA SER A 146 3.44 -3.20 -19.84
C SER A 146 4.21 -4.52 -19.75
N ASP A 147 5.19 -4.70 -20.61
CA ASP A 147 6.06 -5.88 -20.58
C ASP A 147 7.47 -5.44 -20.16
N CYS A 148 7.87 -5.84 -18.95
CA CYS A 148 9.19 -5.54 -18.38
C CYS A 148 10.28 -6.52 -18.84
N ASP A 149 10.02 -7.31 -19.87
CA ASP A 149 11.03 -8.19 -20.44
C ASP A 149 12.13 -7.38 -21.12
N PHE A 150 13.17 -7.05 -20.35
CA PHE A 150 14.39 -6.48 -20.91
C PHE A 150 15.09 -7.51 -21.79
N VAL A 151 15.09 -7.29 -23.08
CA VAL A 151 15.88 -8.09 -24.01
C VAL A 151 17.35 -7.65 -23.89
N TYR A 152 18.10 -8.42 -23.08
CA TYR A 152 19.55 -8.20 -22.98
C TYR A 152 20.25 -8.59 -24.27
N GLY A 153 21.09 -7.71 -24.79
CA GLY A 153 21.86 -7.99 -25.98
C GLY A 153 22.81 -6.85 -26.32
N CYS A 154 23.60 -7.06 -27.37
CA CYS A 154 24.50 -6.03 -27.86
C CYS A 154 23.74 -4.99 -28.67
N THR A 155 23.66 -3.76 -28.17
CA THR A 155 23.00 -2.63 -28.84
C THR A 155 23.86 -1.92 -29.89
N ASN A 156 25.12 -2.36 -30.10
CA ASN A 156 26.00 -1.82 -31.11
C ASN A 156 25.70 -2.43 -32.50
N PRO A 157 25.15 -1.65 -33.46
CA PRO A 157 24.72 -2.19 -34.76
C PRO A 157 25.87 -2.68 -35.65
N THR A 158 27.12 -2.42 -35.29
CA THR A 158 28.29 -2.90 -36.02
C THR A 158 28.88 -4.18 -35.42
N ALA A 159 28.38 -4.66 -34.30
CA ALA A 159 28.83 -5.89 -33.66
C ALA A 159 28.22 -7.12 -34.33
N PHE A 160 28.99 -8.20 -34.38
CA PHE A 160 28.55 -9.50 -34.96
C PHE A 160 27.34 -10.10 -34.20
N ASN A 161 27.25 -9.83 -32.89
CA ASN A 161 26.18 -10.28 -32.02
C ASN A 161 25.16 -9.19 -31.70
N TYR A 162 24.98 -8.22 -32.59
CA TYR A 162 23.98 -7.16 -32.45
C TYR A 162 22.58 -7.77 -32.31
N ASN A 163 21.81 -7.26 -31.33
CA ASN A 163 20.42 -7.59 -31.13
C ASN A 163 19.58 -6.31 -31.29
N VAL A 164 18.78 -6.26 -32.33
CA VAL A 164 17.91 -5.09 -32.63
C VAL A 164 16.81 -4.88 -31.59
N LEU A 165 16.54 -5.89 -30.78
CA LEU A 165 15.50 -5.85 -29.72
C LEU A 165 16.08 -5.52 -28.33
N ALA A 166 17.40 -5.39 -28.19
CA ALA A 166 18.05 -5.04 -26.93
C ALA A 166 18.14 -3.52 -26.71
#